data_f419844b467a7935dd9092bc899f52d7
#
_entry.id   f419844b467a7935dd9092bc899f52d7
#
_cell.length_a   1.000
_cell.length_b   1.000
_cell.length_c   1.000
_cell.angle_alpha   90.00
_cell.angle_beta   90.00
_cell.angle_gamma   90.00
#
_symmetry.space_group_name_H-M   'P 1'
#
loop_
_entity.id
_entity.type
_entity.pdbx_description
1 polymer ?
#
loop_
_entity_poly.entity_id
_entity_poly.type
_entity_poly.pdbx_seq_one_letter_code
_entity_poly.pdbx_strand_id
1 'polypeptide(L)'
;MTMPEILRRKLMERIDIASEPDDGEVLEEIDRLILGEEETRYLPVAQKAELRRQLFYSVRRLDVLQELLEDAGITEIMVNGYQHIFVERNGRIERYGKSFTSAEKLEDVIQQIVGRCNRVVNEQNPIVDARLENGDRVNVVMKPVALNGPILTIRRFPEQAVTMEFLVSIGSITKEAAEFLQALVRTRYSMMIGGATGSGKTTFLNALSAYIPKGERIITIEDNAELQIQGVENLVRLEAKEANLESGTEITIRDLIRAALRMRPNRVIIGEVRGAETFELLSALNTGHAGSLSTAHANSVKDMISRLETMVLMGMELPLEAIRRQIASGIEILVHLGRGEDGSRRVEEIAEITGMEEDEIKTVSLFRREYGRGLQKTGELVHREKLEGKTG
;
A
#
# COMPACT_ATOMS: atom_id res chain seq x y z
N MET A 1 2.99 8.38 -38.79
CA MET A 1 2.33 7.13 -38.32
C MET A 1 3.38 6.03 -38.30
N THR A 2 3.56 5.39 -37.16
CA THR A 2 4.52 4.28 -37.00
C THR A 2 4.00 2.99 -37.62
N MET A 3 4.87 2.01 -37.89
CA MET A 3 4.49 0.70 -38.40
C MET A 3 3.39 0.02 -37.56
N PRO A 4 3.52 -0.07 -36.21
CA PRO A 4 2.47 -0.64 -35.37
C PRO A 4 1.11 0.07 -35.49
N GLU A 5 1.09 1.39 -35.66
CA GLU A 5 -0.15 2.17 -35.82
C GLU A 5 -0.87 1.83 -37.15
N ILE A 6 -0.08 1.70 -38.23
CA ILE A 6 -0.63 1.33 -39.54
C ILE A 6 -1.27 -0.07 -39.48
N LEU A 7 -0.52 -1.01 -38.89
CA LEU A 7 -1.00 -2.39 -38.75
C LEU A 7 -2.21 -2.50 -37.82
N ARG A 8 -2.24 -1.75 -36.73
CA ARG A 8 -3.38 -1.70 -35.83
C ARG A 8 -4.63 -1.22 -36.55
N ARG A 9 -4.53 -0.15 -37.36
CA ARG A 9 -5.67 0.33 -38.15
C ARG A 9 -6.17 -0.73 -39.11
N LYS A 10 -5.28 -1.38 -39.87
CA LYS A 10 -5.64 -2.47 -40.80
C LYS A 10 -6.26 -3.66 -40.05
N LEU A 11 -5.78 -3.97 -38.84
CA LEU A 11 -6.33 -5.03 -37.99
C LEU A 11 -7.75 -4.70 -37.56
N MET A 12 -8.03 -3.47 -37.13
CA MET A 12 -9.36 -3.03 -36.73
C MET A 12 -10.37 -3.00 -37.90
N GLU A 13 -9.89 -2.81 -39.12
CA GLU A 13 -10.75 -2.92 -40.35
C GLU A 13 -11.10 -4.37 -40.71
N ARG A 14 -10.28 -5.35 -40.25
CA ARG A 14 -10.49 -6.78 -40.57
C ARG A 14 -11.24 -7.53 -39.47
N ILE A 15 -11.11 -7.11 -38.24
CA ILE A 15 -11.81 -7.73 -37.10
C ILE A 15 -13.24 -7.21 -37.07
N ASP A 16 -14.20 -8.12 -37.19
CA ASP A 16 -15.59 -7.82 -36.90
C ASP A 16 -15.80 -7.81 -35.38
N ILE A 17 -15.83 -6.61 -34.80
CA ILE A 17 -16.02 -6.41 -33.36
C ILE A 17 -17.39 -6.95 -32.91
N ALA A 18 -18.40 -6.97 -33.81
CA ALA A 18 -19.72 -7.45 -33.47
C ALA A 18 -19.80 -8.99 -33.32
N SER A 19 -18.81 -9.72 -33.83
CA SER A 19 -18.70 -11.19 -33.67
C SER A 19 -18.04 -11.60 -32.35
N GLU A 20 -17.59 -10.66 -31.52
CA GLU A 20 -16.87 -10.93 -30.26
C GLU A 20 -15.75 -11.99 -30.38
N PRO A 21 -14.78 -11.82 -31.30
CA PRO A 21 -13.76 -12.84 -31.56
C PRO A 21 -12.97 -13.17 -30.29
N ASP A 22 -12.60 -14.41 -30.10
CA ASP A 22 -11.76 -14.83 -29.00
C ASP A 22 -10.29 -14.38 -29.18
N ASP A 23 -9.46 -14.54 -28.13
CA ASP A 23 -8.05 -14.13 -28.17
C ASP A 23 -7.23 -14.91 -29.23
N GLY A 24 -7.61 -16.17 -29.51
CA GLY A 24 -6.99 -17.01 -30.54
C GLY A 24 -7.28 -16.49 -31.96
N GLU A 25 -8.51 -16.18 -32.25
CA GLU A 25 -8.93 -15.61 -33.53
C GLU A 25 -8.26 -14.27 -33.84
N VAL A 26 -8.15 -13.40 -32.79
CA VAL A 26 -7.44 -12.13 -32.92
C VAL A 26 -5.94 -12.35 -33.18
N LEU A 27 -5.32 -13.29 -32.48
CA LEU A 27 -3.91 -13.62 -32.69
C LEU A 27 -3.65 -14.21 -34.09
N GLU A 28 -4.53 -15.06 -34.62
CA GLU A 28 -4.43 -15.59 -35.99
C GLU A 28 -4.53 -14.46 -37.02
N GLU A 29 -5.43 -13.50 -36.82
CA GLU A 29 -5.56 -12.38 -37.77
C GLU A 29 -4.35 -11.44 -37.70
N ILE A 30 -3.77 -11.23 -36.50
CA ILE A 30 -2.50 -10.51 -36.37
C ILE A 30 -1.38 -11.24 -37.11
N ASP A 31 -1.28 -12.56 -36.99
CA ASP A 31 -0.27 -13.36 -37.68
C ASP A 31 -0.42 -13.28 -39.18
N ARG A 32 -1.66 -13.37 -39.70
CA ARG A 32 -1.98 -13.21 -41.16
C ARG A 32 -1.59 -11.81 -41.64
N LEU A 33 -1.85 -10.79 -40.85
CA LEU A 33 -1.49 -9.40 -41.16
C LEU A 33 0.02 -9.21 -41.23
N ILE A 34 0.77 -9.65 -40.21
CA ILE A 34 2.23 -9.52 -40.14
C ILE A 34 2.93 -10.28 -41.29
N LEU A 35 2.40 -11.44 -41.68
CA LEU A 35 2.97 -12.25 -42.74
C LEU A 35 2.56 -11.76 -44.15
N GLY A 36 1.42 -11.10 -44.25
CA GLY A 36 0.86 -10.60 -45.51
C GLY A 36 1.45 -9.25 -45.96
N GLU A 37 1.87 -8.41 -45.06
CA GLU A 37 2.40 -7.09 -45.37
C GLU A 37 3.85 -7.16 -45.87
N GLU A 38 4.19 -6.46 -46.92
CA GLU A 38 5.53 -6.45 -47.52
C GLU A 38 6.60 -5.95 -46.56
N GLU A 39 6.26 -4.94 -45.77
CA GLU A 39 7.18 -4.29 -44.83
C GLU A 39 7.53 -5.16 -43.61
N THR A 40 6.66 -6.08 -43.22
CA THR A 40 6.85 -6.95 -42.04
C THR A 40 7.20 -8.39 -42.39
N ARG A 41 6.92 -8.81 -43.62
CA ARG A 41 7.16 -10.18 -44.10
C ARG A 41 8.58 -10.68 -43.86
N TYR A 42 9.58 -9.81 -44.03
CA TYR A 42 10.99 -10.15 -43.94
C TYR A 42 11.65 -9.77 -42.59
N LEU A 43 10.86 -9.27 -41.61
CA LEU A 43 11.39 -9.00 -40.28
C LEU A 43 11.91 -10.27 -39.61
N PRO A 44 12.98 -10.18 -38.79
CA PRO A 44 13.42 -11.26 -37.95
C PRO A 44 12.31 -11.80 -37.04
N VAL A 45 12.36 -13.09 -36.70
CA VAL A 45 11.34 -13.75 -35.88
C VAL A 45 11.08 -13.02 -34.55
N ALA A 46 12.17 -12.57 -33.90
CA ALA A 46 12.06 -11.80 -32.64
C ALA A 46 11.27 -10.48 -32.81
N GLN A 47 11.50 -9.76 -33.92
CA GLN A 47 10.75 -8.52 -34.19
C GLN A 47 9.28 -8.78 -34.56
N LYS A 48 8.99 -9.88 -35.26
CA LYS A 48 7.61 -10.30 -35.51
C LYS A 48 6.88 -10.67 -34.22
N ALA A 49 7.55 -11.39 -33.34
CA ALA A 49 6.98 -11.75 -32.03
C ALA A 49 6.68 -10.52 -31.17
N GLU A 50 7.59 -9.55 -31.16
CA GLU A 50 7.36 -8.26 -30.45
C GLU A 50 6.22 -7.47 -31.07
N LEU A 51 6.17 -7.36 -32.39
CA LEU A 51 5.09 -6.69 -33.13
C LEU A 51 3.72 -7.36 -32.88
N ARG A 52 3.69 -8.69 -32.90
CA ARG A 52 2.50 -9.50 -32.57
C ARG A 52 1.99 -9.19 -31.19
N ARG A 53 2.87 -9.15 -30.18
CA ARG A 53 2.55 -8.84 -28.80
C ARG A 53 2.00 -7.41 -28.65
N GLN A 54 2.66 -6.43 -29.27
CA GLN A 54 2.23 -5.04 -29.25
C GLN A 54 0.85 -4.84 -29.88
N LEU A 55 0.59 -5.45 -31.04
CA LEU A 55 -0.72 -5.40 -31.70
C LEU A 55 -1.80 -6.04 -30.82
N PHE A 56 -1.53 -7.21 -30.27
CA PHE A 56 -2.46 -7.90 -29.39
C PHE A 56 -2.78 -7.07 -28.14
N TYR A 57 -1.77 -6.50 -27.49
CA TYR A 57 -1.97 -5.66 -26.31
C TYR A 57 -2.76 -4.39 -26.64
N SER A 58 -2.53 -3.80 -27.82
CA SER A 58 -3.22 -2.57 -28.23
C SER A 58 -4.72 -2.78 -28.52
N VAL A 59 -5.14 -4.00 -28.82
CA VAL A 59 -6.54 -4.33 -29.18
C VAL A 59 -7.27 -5.06 -28.06
N ARG A 60 -6.61 -5.96 -27.35
CA ARG A 60 -7.24 -6.88 -26.38
C ARG A 60 -6.85 -6.64 -24.93
N ARG A 61 -5.84 -5.84 -24.68
CA ARG A 61 -5.27 -5.59 -23.35
C ARG A 61 -5.13 -4.08 -23.09
N LEU A 62 -4.29 -3.71 -22.15
CA LEU A 62 -4.09 -2.33 -21.73
C LEU A 62 -2.95 -1.61 -22.49
N ASP A 63 -2.76 -1.95 -23.78
CA ASP A 63 -1.73 -1.34 -24.63
C ASP A 63 -0.31 -1.43 -23.98
N VAL A 64 0.44 -0.34 -24.02
CA VAL A 64 1.80 -0.22 -23.44
C VAL A 64 1.84 -0.53 -21.94
N LEU A 65 0.74 -0.36 -21.21
CA LEU A 65 0.68 -0.68 -19.78
C LEU A 65 0.71 -2.18 -19.51
N GLN A 66 0.26 -3.00 -20.44
CA GLN A 66 0.17 -4.44 -20.21
C GLN A 66 1.54 -5.05 -19.88
N GLU A 67 2.57 -4.70 -20.63
CA GLU A 67 3.93 -5.20 -20.38
C GLU A 67 4.52 -4.69 -19.06
N LEU A 68 4.13 -3.49 -18.62
CA LEU A 68 4.55 -2.93 -17.33
C LEU A 68 3.84 -3.63 -16.16
N LEU A 69 2.57 -4.00 -16.35
CA LEU A 69 1.80 -4.76 -15.37
C LEU A 69 2.23 -6.22 -15.24
N GLU A 70 2.83 -6.79 -16.28
CA GLU A 70 3.40 -8.14 -16.26
C GLU A 70 4.81 -8.21 -15.66
N ASP A 71 5.49 -7.07 -15.52
CA ASP A 71 6.82 -7.00 -14.93
C ASP A 71 6.73 -6.91 -13.39
N ALA A 72 7.04 -8.01 -12.70
CA ALA A 72 7.03 -8.08 -11.24
C ALA A 72 8.05 -7.14 -10.54
N GLY A 73 9.06 -6.64 -11.27
CA GLY A 73 10.06 -5.71 -10.74
C GLY A 73 9.57 -4.27 -10.63
N ILE A 74 8.42 -3.95 -11.26
CA ILE A 74 7.83 -2.61 -11.21
C ILE A 74 6.89 -2.50 -9.99
N THR A 75 7.12 -1.49 -9.17
CA THR A 75 6.29 -1.20 -7.98
C THR A 75 5.29 -0.08 -8.21
N GLU A 76 5.58 0.84 -9.13
CA GLU A 76 4.69 1.94 -9.48
C GLU A 76 4.81 2.31 -10.97
N ILE A 77 3.70 2.63 -11.61
CA ILE A 77 3.61 3.10 -12.99
C ILE A 77 2.95 4.47 -12.97
N MET A 78 3.61 5.48 -13.55
CA MET A 78 3.15 6.87 -13.58
C MET A 78 3.06 7.35 -15.03
N VAL A 79 1.85 7.62 -15.50
CA VAL A 79 1.56 8.13 -16.85
C VAL A 79 1.20 9.60 -16.75
N ASN A 80 2.05 10.47 -17.26
CA ASN A 80 1.90 11.93 -17.26
C ASN A 80 1.56 12.41 -18.68
N GLY A 81 0.28 12.32 -19.06
CA GLY A 81 -0.14 12.44 -20.45
C GLY A 81 0.36 11.27 -21.31
N TYR A 82 -0.06 11.22 -22.57
CA TYR A 82 0.19 10.05 -23.42
C TYR A 82 1.67 9.84 -23.79
N GLN A 83 2.54 10.85 -23.66
CA GLN A 83 3.95 10.83 -24.10
C GLN A 83 4.95 10.43 -23.01
N HIS A 84 4.56 10.49 -21.74
CA HIS A 84 5.50 10.38 -20.64
C HIS A 84 5.05 9.30 -19.65
N ILE A 85 5.75 8.18 -19.69
CA ILE A 85 5.54 7.07 -18.75
C ILE A 85 6.81 6.94 -17.91
N PHE A 86 6.64 6.87 -16.60
CA PHE A 86 7.69 6.60 -15.63
C PHE A 86 7.32 5.34 -14.84
N VAL A 87 8.34 4.60 -14.41
CA VAL A 87 8.17 3.41 -13.58
C VAL A 87 9.10 3.48 -12.38
N GLU A 88 8.66 2.93 -11.24
CA GLU A 88 9.52 2.72 -10.10
C GLU A 88 9.99 1.26 -10.08
N ARG A 89 11.33 1.07 -10.01
CA ARG A 89 11.99 -0.23 -9.83
C ARG A 89 12.99 -0.13 -8.68
N ASN A 90 12.91 -1.04 -7.73
CA ASN A 90 13.85 -1.06 -6.58
C ASN A 90 14.00 0.30 -5.89
N GLY A 91 12.91 1.07 -5.78
CA GLY A 91 12.88 2.40 -5.16
C GLY A 91 13.48 3.52 -6.01
N ARG A 92 13.79 3.28 -7.29
CA ARG A 92 14.26 4.29 -8.23
C ARG A 92 13.25 4.53 -9.33
N ILE A 93 12.99 5.80 -9.62
CA ILE A 93 12.09 6.21 -10.70
C ILE A 93 12.93 6.38 -11.98
N GLU A 94 12.48 5.74 -13.05
CA GLU A 94 13.10 5.83 -14.37
C GLU A 94 12.04 6.10 -15.45
N ARG A 95 12.45 6.77 -16.52
CA ARG A 95 11.57 7.01 -17.66
C ARG A 95 11.47 5.74 -18.50
N TYR A 96 10.24 5.35 -18.81
CA TYR A 96 10.00 4.25 -19.72
C TYR A 96 10.15 4.67 -21.18
N GLY A 97 10.74 3.80 -22.01
CA GLY A 97 11.11 4.13 -23.40
C GLY A 97 9.94 4.13 -24.42
N LYS A 98 8.77 3.63 -24.05
CA LYS A 98 7.58 3.62 -24.90
C LYS A 98 6.55 4.63 -24.38
N SER A 99 5.54 4.94 -25.21
CA SER A 99 4.46 5.88 -24.91
C SER A 99 3.17 5.42 -25.59
N PHE A 100 2.05 5.99 -25.19
CA PHE A 100 0.80 5.83 -25.94
C PHE A 100 0.87 6.55 -27.29
N THR A 101 0.11 6.10 -28.25
CA THR A 101 0.08 6.67 -29.60
C THR A 101 -0.65 8.02 -29.65
N SER A 102 -1.63 8.23 -28.79
CA SER A 102 -2.38 9.48 -28.69
C SER A 102 -3.02 9.65 -27.30
N ALA A 103 -3.53 10.87 -27.03
CA ALA A 103 -4.27 11.16 -25.81
C ALA A 103 -5.58 10.35 -25.75
N GLU A 104 -6.29 10.21 -26.87
CA GLU A 104 -7.53 9.45 -26.98
C GLU A 104 -7.28 7.96 -26.63
N LYS A 105 -6.15 7.40 -27.07
CA LYS A 105 -5.81 6.01 -26.74
C LYS A 105 -5.55 5.82 -25.25
N LEU A 106 -4.90 6.78 -24.60
CA LEU A 106 -4.74 6.78 -23.15
C LEU A 106 -6.10 6.89 -22.43
N GLU A 107 -6.99 7.76 -22.91
CA GLU A 107 -8.35 7.91 -22.38
C GLU A 107 -9.15 6.61 -22.50
N ASP A 108 -9.09 5.92 -23.66
CA ASP A 108 -9.74 4.61 -23.86
C ASP A 108 -9.25 3.57 -22.83
N VAL A 109 -7.93 3.49 -22.62
CA VAL A 109 -7.34 2.56 -21.65
C VAL A 109 -7.74 2.92 -20.23
N ILE A 110 -7.79 4.20 -19.88
CA ILE A 110 -8.27 4.68 -18.58
C ILE A 110 -9.72 4.27 -18.38
N GLN A 111 -10.61 4.51 -19.36
CA GLN A 111 -12.01 4.11 -19.28
C GLN A 111 -12.16 2.60 -19.10
N GLN A 112 -11.34 1.80 -19.80
CA GLN A 112 -11.34 0.35 -19.66
C GLN A 112 -10.93 -0.09 -18.24
N ILE A 113 -9.90 0.52 -17.65
CA ILE A 113 -9.43 0.24 -16.30
C ILE A 113 -10.51 0.60 -15.26
N VAL A 114 -11.01 1.84 -15.33
CA VAL A 114 -12.00 2.37 -14.38
C VAL A 114 -13.34 1.64 -14.47
N GLY A 115 -13.76 1.29 -15.69
CA GLY A 115 -14.98 0.51 -15.94
C GLY A 115 -14.94 -0.89 -15.32
N ARG A 116 -13.79 -1.58 -15.34
CA ARG A 116 -13.60 -2.88 -14.64
C ARG A 116 -13.75 -2.77 -13.12
N CYS A 117 -13.53 -1.59 -12.58
CA CYS A 117 -13.68 -1.30 -11.14
C CYS A 117 -15.08 -0.79 -10.77
N ASN A 118 -16.04 -0.82 -11.70
CA ASN A 118 -17.39 -0.23 -11.54
C ASN A 118 -17.34 1.25 -11.12
N ARG A 119 -16.40 2.00 -11.68
CA ARG A 119 -16.24 3.44 -11.44
C ARG A 119 -16.40 4.19 -12.78
N VAL A 120 -16.70 5.47 -12.68
CA VAL A 120 -16.85 6.37 -13.84
C VAL A 120 -15.92 7.57 -13.65
N VAL A 121 -15.15 7.88 -14.69
CA VAL A 121 -14.33 9.09 -14.77
C VAL A 121 -14.75 9.90 -15.98
N ASN A 122 -15.02 11.18 -15.79
CA ASN A 122 -15.43 12.13 -16.84
C ASN A 122 -15.13 13.57 -16.40
N GLU A 123 -15.50 14.57 -17.20
CA GLU A 123 -15.29 15.98 -16.88
C GLU A 123 -16.02 16.46 -15.62
N GLN A 124 -17.13 15.83 -15.24
CA GLN A 124 -17.86 16.16 -14.00
C GLN A 124 -17.23 15.47 -12.79
N ASN A 125 -16.60 14.33 -13.00
CA ASN A 125 -15.93 13.51 -11.99
C ASN A 125 -14.49 13.21 -12.46
N PRO A 126 -13.62 14.23 -12.50
CA PRO A 126 -12.31 14.10 -13.16
C PRO A 126 -11.26 13.37 -12.33
N ILE A 127 -11.51 13.08 -11.07
CA ILE A 127 -10.59 12.39 -10.15
C ILE A 127 -11.26 11.11 -9.69
N VAL A 128 -10.58 9.97 -9.89
CA VAL A 128 -11.08 8.66 -9.49
C VAL A 128 -9.97 7.83 -8.89
N ASP A 129 -10.23 7.31 -7.70
CA ASP A 129 -9.45 6.23 -7.10
C ASP A 129 -10.18 4.91 -7.33
N ALA A 130 -9.45 3.90 -7.78
CA ALA A 130 -9.97 2.58 -8.08
C ALA A 130 -8.98 1.50 -7.65
N ARG A 131 -9.47 0.25 -7.61
CA ARG A 131 -8.65 -0.91 -7.29
C ARG A 131 -8.92 -2.03 -8.27
N LEU A 132 -7.86 -2.56 -8.86
CA LEU A 132 -7.95 -3.72 -9.75
C LEU A 132 -8.20 -5.01 -8.95
N GLU A 133 -8.67 -6.06 -9.62
CA GLU A 133 -8.94 -7.36 -8.99
C GLU A 133 -7.71 -7.99 -8.33
N ASN A 134 -6.51 -7.74 -8.89
CA ASN A 134 -5.24 -8.19 -8.31
C ASN A 134 -4.79 -7.36 -7.10
N GLY A 135 -5.55 -6.32 -6.72
CA GLY A 135 -5.25 -5.44 -5.59
C GLY A 135 -4.47 -4.18 -5.94
N ASP A 136 -3.99 -4.00 -7.17
CA ASP A 136 -3.28 -2.80 -7.60
C ASP A 136 -4.19 -1.56 -7.45
N ARG A 137 -3.64 -0.49 -6.91
CA ARG A 137 -4.36 0.79 -6.73
C ARG A 137 -4.16 1.66 -7.96
N VAL A 138 -5.24 2.25 -8.42
CA VAL A 138 -5.26 3.11 -9.58
C VAL A 138 -5.81 4.47 -9.20
N ASN A 139 -5.03 5.52 -9.43
CA ASN A 139 -5.49 6.91 -9.36
C ASN A 139 -5.52 7.51 -10.76
N VAL A 140 -6.62 8.13 -11.12
CA VAL A 140 -6.82 8.80 -12.41
C VAL A 140 -7.18 10.25 -12.16
N VAL A 141 -6.54 11.15 -12.92
CA VAL A 141 -6.92 12.56 -12.98
C VAL A 141 -7.08 12.97 -14.44
N MET A 142 -8.29 13.46 -14.79
CA MET A 142 -8.66 13.86 -16.15
C MET A 142 -8.81 15.37 -16.27
N LYS A 143 -9.08 15.87 -17.48
CA LYS A 143 -9.53 17.26 -17.69
C LYS A 143 -10.87 17.49 -16.97
N PRO A 144 -11.14 18.70 -16.46
CA PRO A 144 -10.34 19.94 -16.62
C PRO A 144 -9.22 20.10 -15.57
N VAL A 145 -9.04 19.17 -14.63
CA VAL A 145 -8.08 19.27 -13.52
C VAL A 145 -6.65 18.98 -14.01
N ALA A 146 -6.46 17.97 -14.84
CA ALA A 146 -5.16 17.59 -15.39
C ALA A 146 -4.81 18.46 -16.60
N LEU A 147 -3.89 19.42 -16.42
CA LEU A 147 -3.51 20.40 -17.45
C LEU A 147 -2.63 19.79 -18.56
N ASN A 148 -1.86 18.77 -18.25
CA ASN A 148 -0.92 18.13 -19.18
C ASN A 148 -1.52 16.93 -19.94
N GLY A 149 -2.84 16.78 -19.90
CA GLY A 149 -3.55 15.60 -20.40
C GLY A 149 -3.91 14.61 -19.28
N PRO A 150 -4.51 13.45 -19.62
CA PRO A 150 -4.87 12.45 -18.63
C PRO A 150 -3.65 11.97 -17.83
N ILE A 151 -3.82 11.82 -16.53
CA ILE A 151 -2.80 11.30 -15.61
C ILE A 151 -3.33 9.99 -15.06
N LEU A 152 -2.48 8.97 -15.05
CA LEU A 152 -2.79 7.65 -14.49
C LEU A 152 -1.60 7.21 -13.63
N THR A 153 -1.86 6.86 -12.38
CA THR A 153 -0.88 6.26 -11.50
C THR A 153 -1.38 4.89 -11.07
N ILE A 154 -0.55 3.85 -11.24
CA ILE A 154 -0.85 2.49 -10.78
C ILE A 154 0.21 2.09 -9.78
N ARG A 155 -0.20 1.88 -8.53
CA ARG A 155 0.66 1.34 -7.48
C ARG A 155 0.40 -0.14 -7.34
N ARG A 156 1.44 -0.93 -7.61
CA ARG A 156 1.36 -2.40 -7.60
C ARG A 156 1.15 -2.92 -6.18
N PHE A 157 0.26 -3.88 -6.07
CA PHE A 157 0.10 -4.64 -4.85
C PHE A 157 1.16 -5.75 -4.83
N PRO A 158 2.00 -5.86 -3.78
CA PRO A 158 3.05 -6.88 -3.74
C PRO A 158 2.44 -8.29 -3.79
N GLU A 159 2.86 -9.11 -4.74
CA GLU A 159 2.41 -10.51 -4.86
C GLU A 159 2.87 -11.37 -3.68
N GLN A 160 4.01 -11.04 -3.10
CA GLN A 160 4.54 -11.73 -1.94
C GLN A 160 4.70 -10.77 -0.77
N ALA A 161 4.16 -11.18 0.38
CA ALA A 161 4.37 -10.44 1.61
C ALA A 161 5.86 -10.45 1.99
N VAL A 162 6.38 -9.27 2.32
CA VAL A 162 7.75 -9.14 2.83
C VAL A 162 7.83 -9.78 4.19
N THR A 163 8.77 -10.70 4.40
CA THR A 163 8.98 -11.38 5.67
C THR A 163 9.99 -10.64 6.56
N MET A 164 9.98 -10.92 7.86
CA MET A 164 10.96 -10.35 8.78
C MET A 164 12.38 -10.82 8.47
N GLU A 165 12.54 -12.07 8.00
CA GLU A 165 13.82 -12.64 7.58
C GLU A 165 14.39 -11.85 6.39
N PHE A 166 13.55 -11.47 5.45
CA PHE A 166 13.96 -10.61 4.33
C PHE A 166 14.42 -9.23 4.84
N LEU A 167 13.66 -8.60 5.76
CA LEU A 167 14.03 -7.30 6.34
C LEU A 167 15.37 -7.36 7.08
N VAL A 168 15.65 -8.48 7.77
CA VAL A 168 16.97 -8.72 8.40
C VAL A 168 18.06 -8.86 7.33
N SER A 169 17.80 -9.63 6.26
CA SER A 169 18.78 -9.90 5.22
C SER A 169 19.24 -8.64 4.47
N ILE A 170 18.34 -7.66 4.28
CA ILE A 170 18.65 -6.37 3.64
C ILE A 170 19.14 -5.29 4.64
N GLY A 171 19.34 -5.64 5.93
CA GLY A 171 19.84 -4.72 6.95
C GLY A 171 18.83 -3.65 7.40
N SER A 172 17.54 -3.84 7.10
CA SER A 172 16.46 -2.96 7.56
C SER A 172 16.33 -2.97 9.08
N ILE A 173 16.50 -4.15 9.67
CA ILE A 173 16.49 -4.39 11.12
C ILE A 173 17.58 -5.43 11.47
N THR A 174 18.13 -5.40 12.69
CA THR A 174 19.03 -6.46 13.16
C THR A 174 18.25 -7.70 13.59
N LYS A 175 18.90 -8.87 13.54
CA LYS A 175 18.29 -10.14 13.97
C LYS A 175 17.82 -10.06 15.42
N GLU A 176 18.64 -9.51 16.32
CA GLU A 176 18.30 -9.34 17.74
C GLU A 176 17.04 -8.50 17.94
N ALA A 177 16.94 -7.34 17.27
CA ALA A 177 15.76 -6.48 17.35
C ALA A 177 14.51 -7.12 16.72
N ALA A 178 14.68 -7.92 15.66
CA ALA A 178 13.60 -8.65 15.04
C ALA A 178 13.05 -9.74 15.98
N GLU A 179 13.91 -10.56 16.56
CA GLU A 179 13.52 -11.60 17.53
C GLU A 179 12.85 -10.99 18.77
N PHE A 180 13.34 -9.84 19.23
CA PHE A 180 12.73 -9.09 20.32
C PHE A 180 11.30 -8.65 19.97
N LEU A 181 11.09 -7.97 18.83
CA LEU A 181 9.76 -7.54 18.41
C LEU A 181 8.80 -8.73 18.18
N GLN A 182 9.29 -9.85 17.64
CA GLN A 182 8.52 -11.08 17.49
C GLN A 182 8.00 -11.59 18.84
N ALA A 183 8.87 -11.60 19.88
CA ALA A 183 8.47 -12.01 21.22
C ALA A 183 7.39 -11.07 21.80
N LEU A 184 7.53 -9.75 21.61
CA LEU A 184 6.56 -8.76 22.06
C LEU A 184 5.20 -8.91 21.35
N VAL A 185 5.18 -9.19 20.01
CA VAL A 185 3.93 -9.47 19.28
C VAL A 185 3.24 -10.69 19.84
N ARG A 186 3.99 -11.80 20.08
CA ARG A 186 3.41 -13.03 20.64
C ARG A 186 2.81 -12.83 22.02
N THR A 187 3.41 -11.98 22.84
CA THR A 187 3.00 -11.70 24.22
C THR A 187 2.09 -10.49 24.36
N ARG A 188 1.50 -10.04 23.24
CA ARG A 188 0.45 -9.01 23.21
C ARG A 188 0.86 -7.61 23.66
N TYR A 189 2.09 -7.17 23.35
CA TYR A 189 2.41 -5.76 23.48
C TYR A 189 1.74 -4.97 22.33
N SER A 190 1.05 -3.90 22.71
CA SER A 190 0.43 -2.96 21.76
C SER A 190 1.49 -2.06 21.15
N MET A 191 1.53 -1.97 19.81
CA MET A 191 2.61 -1.28 19.12
C MET A 191 2.10 -0.23 18.13
N MET A 192 2.80 0.89 18.07
CA MET A 192 2.63 1.90 17.05
C MET A 192 3.90 2.01 16.19
N ILE A 193 3.73 1.91 14.86
CA ILE A 193 4.83 2.00 13.90
C ILE A 193 4.74 3.35 13.20
N GLY A 194 5.74 4.20 13.38
CA GLY A 194 5.83 5.52 12.78
C GLY A 194 6.88 5.62 11.70
N GLY A 195 6.73 6.60 10.83
CA GLY A 195 7.70 6.91 9.79
C GLY A 195 7.13 7.81 8.70
N ALA A 196 7.98 8.41 7.88
CA ALA A 196 7.57 9.21 6.74
C ALA A 196 6.83 8.40 5.67
N THR A 197 6.25 9.07 4.67
CA THR A 197 5.69 8.41 3.49
C THR A 197 6.76 7.59 2.78
N GLY A 198 6.42 6.36 2.41
CA GLY A 198 7.35 5.45 1.74
C GLY A 198 8.44 4.85 2.63
N SER A 199 8.41 5.03 3.96
CA SER A 199 9.38 4.41 4.89
C SER A 199 9.16 2.91 5.11
N GLY A 200 8.05 2.34 4.61
CA GLY A 200 7.75 0.91 4.71
C GLY A 200 6.92 0.52 5.93
N LYS A 201 6.16 1.43 6.54
CA LYS A 201 5.31 1.16 7.72
C LYS A 201 4.38 -0.04 7.54
N THR A 202 3.57 -0.03 6.47
CA THR A 202 2.62 -1.12 6.18
C THR A 202 3.34 -2.45 5.92
N THR A 203 4.46 -2.41 5.19
CA THR A 203 5.32 -3.58 4.96
C THR A 203 5.85 -4.16 6.26
N PHE A 204 6.33 -3.30 7.16
CA PHE A 204 6.87 -3.70 8.45
C PHE A 204 5.77 -4.24 9.38
N LEU A 205 4.59 -3.60 9.38
CA LEU A 205 3.40 -4.07 10.09
C LEU A 205 2.99 -5.47 9.61
N ASN A 206 2.96 -5.69 8.29
CA ASN A 206 2.70 -7.01 7.71
C ASN A 206 3.71 -8.06 8.18
N ALA A 207 5.00 -7.75 8.14
CA ALA A 207 6.04 -8.67 8.59
C ALA A 207 5.91 -9.03 10.08
N LEU A 208 5.54 -8.07 10.93
CA LEU A 208 5.29 -8.30 12.36
C LEU A 208 4.02 -9.11 12.59
N SER A 209 2.96 -8.86 11.85
CA SER A 209 1.67 -9.53 12.02
C SER A 209 1.73 -11.05 11.81
N ALA A 210 2.71 -11.54 11.04
CA ALA A 210 2.95 -12.96 10.83
C ALA A 210 3.29 -13.73 12.13
N TYR A 211 3.68 -13.02 13.19
CA TYR A 211 4.00 -13.61 14.51
C TYR A 211 2.84 -13.60 15.49
N ILE A 212 1.67 -13.11 15.09
CA ILE A 212 0.45 -13.19 15.89
C ILE A 212 0.03 -14.68 16.00
N PRO A 213 -0.32 -15.16 17.21
CA PRO A 213 -0.77 -16.53 17.39
C PRO A 213 -1.96 -16.90 16.50
N LYS A 214 -1.89 -18.04 15.80
CA LYS A 214 -2.87 -18.47 14.80
C LYS A 214 -4.29 -18.64 15.31
N GLY A 215 -4.45 -18.92 16.61
CA GLY A 215 -5.75 -19.11 17.26
C GLY A 215 -6.47 -17.80 17.60
N GLU A 216 -5.88 -16.64 17.33
CA GLU A 216 -6.50 -15.37 17.63
C GLU A 216 -7.44 -14.91 16.51
N ARG A 217 -8.55 -14.23 16.91
CA ARG A 217 -9.41 -13.52 15.96
C ARG A 217 -8.86 -12.12 15.71
N ILE A 218 -8.53 -11.84 14.47
CA ILE A 218 -7.97 -10.54 14.04
C ILE A 218 -8.98 -9.82 13.18
N ILE A 219 -9.14 -8.53 13.43
CA ILE A 219 -9.87 -7.62 12.53
C ILE A 219 -8.89 -6.58 12.02
N THR A 220 -8.71 -6.50 10.70
CA THR A 220 -7.96 -5.42 10.05
C THR A 220 -8.91 -4.32 9.61
N ILE A 221 -8.48 -3.07 9.74
CA ILE A 221 -9.23 -1.88 9.36
C ILE A 221 -8.29 -0.94 8.60
N GLU A 222 -8.66 -0.57 7.38
CA GLU A 222 -7.82 0.21 6.49
C GLU A 222 -8.64 1.18 5.65
N ASP A 223 -8.05 2.31 5.23
CA ASP A 223 -8.65 3.16 4.19
C ASP A 223 -8.67 2.43 2.85
N ASN A 224 -7.59 1.73 2.57
CA ASN A 224 -7.44 0.85 1.42
C ASN A 224 -6.70 -0.40 1.89
N ALA A 225 -7.27 -1.58 1.62
CA ALA A 225 -6.77 -2.84 2.14
C ALA A 225 -5.40 -3.21 1.53
N GLU A 226 -4.32 -2.87 2.21
CA GLU A 226 -2.92 -3.20 1.89
C GLU A 226 -2.37 -4.32 2.78
N LEU A 227 -3.00 -4.58 3.92
CA LEU A 227 -2.52 -5.58 4.87
C LEU A 227 -2.70 -7.02 4.34
N GLN A 228 -1.63 -7.79 4.43
CA GLN A 228 -1.56 -9.20 4.02
C GLN A 228 -1.27 -10.08 5.24
N ILE A 229 -2.23 -10.16 6.17
CA ILE A 229 -2.07 -10.99 7.36
C ILE A 229 -2.07 -12.46 6.95
N GLN A 230 -0.98 -13.17 7.20
CA GLN A 230 -0.82 -14.56 6.81
C GLN A 230 -0.95 -15.52 8.00
N GLY A 231 -1.46 -16.73 7.74
CA GLY A 231 -1.48 -17.82 8.71
C GLY A 231 -2.51 -17.70 9.84
N VAL A 232 -3.43 -16.73 9.78
CA VAL A 232 -4.54 -16.55 10.71
C VAL A 232 -5.85 -16.97 10.04
N GLU A 233 -6.51 -18.01 10.53
CA GLU A 233 -7.76 -18.51 9.95
C GLU A 233 -8.96 -17.59 10.26
N ASN A 234 -9.00 -17.03 11.47
CA ASN A 234 -10.10 -16.17 11.91
C ASN A 234 -9.78 -14.70 11.66
N LEU A 235 -9.64 -14.34 10.39
CA LEU A 235 -9.33 -12.98 9.92
C LEU A 235 -10.57 -12.31 9.32
N VAL A 236 -10.89 -11.12 9.81
CA VAL A 236 -11.89 -10.22 9.21
C VAL A 236 -11.17 -9.00 8.66
N ARG A 237 -11.46 -8.64 7.42
CA ARG A 237 -10.87 -7.45 6.77
C ARG A 237 -11.96 -6.43 6.52
N LEU A 238 -11.78 -5.22 7.03
CA LEU A 238 -12.70 -4.10 6.86
C LEU A 238 -11.96 -2.98 6.13
N GLU A 239 -12.64 -2.40 5.15
CA GLU A 239 -12.14 -1.28 4.36
C GLU A 239 -13.12 -0.11 4.46
N ALA A 240 -12.58 1.10 4.65
CA ALA A 240 -13.38 2.31 4.67
C ALA A 240 -14.01 2.55 3.29
N LYS A 241 -15.14 3.25 3.28
CA LYS A 241 -15.86 3.55 2.05
C LYS A 241 -16.08 5.05 1.96
N GLU A 242 -15.50 5.67 0.95
CA GLU A 242 -15.78 7.05 0.61
C GLU A 242 -17.23 7.21 0.12
N ALA A 243 -17.83 8.38 0.41
CA ALA A 243 -19.10 8.74 -0.17
C ALA A 243 -18.97 8.80 -1.70
N ASN A 244 -19.82 8.08 -2.43
CA ASN A 244 -19.92 8.20 -3.88
C ASN A 244 -21.33 8.69 -4.27
N LEU A 245 -21.47 9.13 -5.53
CA LEU A 245 -22.72 9.67 -6.06
C LEU A 245 -23.90 8.67 -5.99
N GLU A 246 -23.64 7.36 -5.97
CA GLU A 246 -24.66 6.33 -5.95
C GLU A 246 -25.06 5.89 -4.55
N SER A 247 -24.13 5.83 -3.59
CA SER A 247 -24.41 5.32 -2.24
C SER A 247 -24.61 6.40 -1.18
N GLY A 248 -24.13 7.63 -1.42
CA GLY A 248 -24.31 8.78 -0.53
C GLY A 248 -23.76 8.63 0.91
N THR A 249 -23.35 7.44 1.31
CA THR A 249 -22.97 7.13 2.70
C THR A 249 -21.47 6.81 2.76
N GLU A 250 -20.76 7.64 3.50
CA GLU A 250 -19.38 7.39 3.90
C GLU A 250 -19.34 6.40 5.07
N ILE A 251 -18.36 5.51 5.09
CA ILE A 251 -18.03 4.63 6.22
C ILE A 251 -16.58 4.87 6.57
N THR A 252 -16.33 5.53 7.66
CA THR A 252 -15.01 5.96 8.11
C THR A 252 -14.28 4.84 8.87
N ILE A 253 -12.94 4.94 8.98
CA ILE A 253 -12.14 4.08 9.88
C ILE A 253 -12.73 4.11 11.30
N ARG A 254 -13.16 5.28 11.77
CA ARG A 254 -13.79 5.45 13.07
C ARG A 254 -15.03 4.57 13.26
N ASP A 255 -15.90 4.51 12.26
CA ASP A 255 -17.10 3.67 12.29
C ASP A 255 -16.75 2.20 12.29
N LEU A 256 -15.74 1.83 11.51
CA LEU A 256 -15.25 0.46 11.43
C LEU A 256 -14.62 -0.01 12.74
N ILE A 257 -13.84 0.83 13.44
CA ILE A 257 -13.30 0.50 14.77
C ILE A 257 -14.45 0.21 15.73
N ARG A 258 -15.45 1.09 15.80
CA ARG A 258 -16.64 0.93 16.67
C ARG A 258 -17.42 -0.35 16.33
N ALA A 259 -17.52 -0.71 15.05
CA ALA A 259 -18.13 -1.97 14.64
C ALA A 259 -17.29 -3.18 15.04
N ALA A 260 -15.98 -3.12 14.81
CA ALA A 260 -15.03 -4.19 15.10
C ALA A 260 -15.04 -4.59 16.59
N LEU A 261 -15.11 -3.62 17.52
CA LEU A 261 -15.15 -3.87 18.95
C LEU A 261 -16.36 -4.72 19.37
N ARG A 262 -17.45 -4.75 18.59
CA ARG A 262 -18.62 -5.61 18.81
C ARG A 262 -18.52 -6.97 18.14
N MET A 263 -17.44 -7.22 17.35
CA MET A 263 -17.21 -8.49 16.67
C MET A 263 -16.33 -9.45 17.46
N ARG A 264 -16.05 -9.16 18.75
CA ARG A 264 -15.22 -9.97 19.65
C ARG A 264 -13.80 -10.23 19.11
N PRO A 265 -13.04 -9.22 18.71
CA PRO A 265 -11.68 -9.41 18.27
C PRO A 265 -10.75 -9.74 19.45
N ASN A 266 -9.70 -10.54 19.18
CA ASN A 266 -8.56 -10.64 20.10
C ASN A 266 -7.61 -9.47 19.89
N ARG A 267 -7.42 -9.05 18.62
CA ARG A 267 -6.65 -7.86 18.24
C ARG A 267 -7.33 -7.11 17.11
N VAL A 268 -7.14 -5.80 17.11
CA VAL A 268 -7.50 -4.92 15.99
C VAL A 268 -6.21 -4.41 15.37
N ILE A 269 -6.06 -4.55 14.05
CA ILE A 269 -4.93 -4.02 13.31
C ILE A 269 -5.44 -2.90 12.42
N ILE A 270 -4.99 -1.66 12.68
CA ILE A 270 -5.38 -0.50 11.89
C ILE A 270 -4.22 -0.16 10.97
N GLY A 271 -4.47 -0.17 9.67
CA GLY A 271 -3.44 0.09 8.66
C GLY A 271 -2.72 1.41 8.92
N GLU A 272 -3.46 2.49 9.14
CA GLU A 272 -2.92 3.78 9.52
C GLU A 272 -3.96 4.63 10.25
N VAL A 273 -3.52 5.42 11.24
CA VAL A 273 -4.31 6.49 11.85
C VAL A 273 -3.77 7.85 11.42
N ARG A 274 -4.69 8.75 11.04
CA ARG A 274 -4.38 10.08 10.50
C ARG A 274 -5.16 11.21 11.16
N GLY A 275 -6.18 10.87 11.93
CA GLY A 275 -7.12 11.85 12.50
C GLY A 275 -7.89 11.34 13.72
N ALA A 276 -9.14 11.72 13.79
CA ALA A 276 -10.04 11.52 14.92
C ALA A 276 -10.23 10.07 15.37
N GLU A 277 -10.05 9.10 14.48
CA GLU A 277 -10.13 7.67 14.76
C GLU A 277 -9.07 7.18 15.76
N THR A 278 -8.02 7.98 15.97
CA THR A 278 -6.98 7.71 16.99
C THR A 278 -7.57 7.56 18.38
N PHE A 279 -8.62 8.30 18.72
CA PHE A 279 -9.30 8.15 20.00
C PHE A 279 -9.95 6.78 20.16
N GLU A 280 -10.63 6.28 19.13
CA GLU A 280 -11.23 4.94 19.13
C GLU A 280 -10.18 3.84 19.21
N LEU A 281 -9.02 4.01 18.52
CA LEU A 281 -7.89 3.11 18.66
C LEU A 281 -7.41 3.06 20.12
N LEU A 282 -7.11 4.20 20.75
CA LEU A 282 -6.66 4.25 22.14
C LEU A 282 -7.70 3.65 23.10
N SER A 283 -8.99 3.90 22.85
CA SER A 283 -10.08 3.30 23.63
C SER A 283 -10.08 1.77 23.48
N ALA A 284 -9.87 1.24 22.28
CA ALA A 284 -9.76 -0.21 22.04
C ALA A 284 -8.58 -0.82 22.80
N LEU A 285 -7.40 -0.19 22.73
CA LEU A 285 -6.19 -0.64 23.44
C LEU A 285 -6.39 -0.69 24.95
N ASN A 286 -7.12 0.29 25.51
CA ASN A 286 -7.39 0.40 26.95
C ASN A 286 -8.57 -0.45 27.45
N THR A 287 -9.31 -1.12 26.54
CA THR A 287 -10.54 -1.89 26.88
C THR A 287 -10.45 -3.38 26.54
N GLY A 288 -9.25 -3.96 26.61
CA GLY A 288 -9.07 -5.42 26.52
C GLY A 288 -8.58 -5.95 25.19
N HIS A 289 -8.22 -5.08 24.22
CA HIS A 289 -7.69 -5.48 22.92
C HIS A 289 -6.17 -5.29 22.86
N ALA A 290 -5.46 -5.65 23.94
CA ALA A 290 -4.01 -5.59 24.03
C ALA A 290 -3.32 -6.39 22.91
N GLY A 291 -2.19 -5.89 22.43
CA GLY A 291 -1.43 -6.48 21.33
C GLY A 291 -1.93 -6.07 19.95
N SER A 292 -2.82 -5.08 19.88
CA SER A 292 -3.21 -4.45 18.62
C SER A 292 -2.06 -3.64 18.03
N LEU A 293 -2.02 -3.53 16.71
CA LEU A 293 -0.95 -2.88 15.95
C LEU A 293 -1.54 -1.79 15.08
N SER A 294 -0.82 -0.69 14.92
CA SER A 294 -1.20 0.36 13.96
C SER A 294 0.01 1.12 13.44
N THR A 295 -0.20 1.93 12.41
CA THR A 295 0.82 2.85 11.90
C THR A 295 0.35 4.31 11.98
N ALA A 296 1.32 5.23 12.00
CA ALA A 296 1.09 6.67 11.89
C ALA A 296 2.25 7.34 11.16
N HIS A 297 2.01 8.48 10.53
CA HIS A 297 3.10 9.31 10.04
C HIS A 297 3.81 10.00 11.22
N ALA A 298 5.13 9.86 11.30
CA ALA A 298 5.96 10.55 12.29
C ALA A 298 7.43 10.61 11.83
N ASN A 299 8.16 11.61 12.31
CA ASN A 299 9.58 11.79 12.01
C ASN A 299 10.52 11.31 13.13
N SER A 300 9.97 10.91 14.26
CA SER A 300 10.68 10.34 15.41
C SER A 300 9.69 9.70 16.38
N VAL A 301 10.20 8.98 17.39
CA VAL A 301 9.39 8.47 18.51
C VAL A 301 8.69 9.62 19.24
N LYS A 302 9.39 10.71 19.54
CA LYS A 302 8.81 11.88 20.21
C LYS A 302 7.74 12.57 19.34
N ASP A 303 7.99 12.73 18.04
CA ASP A 303 7.02 13.31 17.10
C ASP A 303 5.77 12.43 16.97
N MET A 304 5.91 11.11 17.04
CA MET A 304 4.78 10.17 17.00
C MET A 304 3.81 10.43 18.18
N ILE A 305 4.32 10.60 19.38
CA ILE A 305 3.50 10.91 20.55
C ILE A 305 2.75 12.24 20.36
N SER A 306 3.45 13.29 19.95
CA SER A 306 2.85 14.60 19.70
C SER A 306 1.79 14.58 18.60
N ARG A 307 2.00 13.76 17.55
CA ARG A 307 1.01 13.58 16.50
C ARG A 307 -0.22 12.82 16.97
N LEU A 308 -0.06 11.79 17.79
CA LEU A 308 -1.18 11.07 18.41
C LEU A 308 -2.02 12.01 19.27
N GLU A 309 -1.39 12.89 20.09
CA GLU A 309 -2.09 13.93 20.84
C GLU A 309 -2.92 14.83 19.92
N THR A 310 -2.30 15.33 18.84
CA THR A 310 -2.95 16.20 17.87
C THR A 310 -4.13 15.49 17.18
N MET A 311 -3.95 14.24 16.75
CA MET A 311 -5.00 13.47 16.08
C MET A 311 -6.22 13.22 16.98
N VAL A 312 -6.01 12.95 18.27
CA VAL A 312 -7.12 12.84 19.24
C VAL A 312 -7.89 14.17 19.36
N LEU A 313 -7.18 15.30 19.44
CA LEU A 313 -7.77 16.63 19.52
C LEU A 313 -8.57 17.02 18.26
N MET A 314 -8.30 16.42 17.10
CA MET A 314 -9.11 16.62 15.88
C MET A 314 -10.53 16.06 16.02
N GLY A 315 -10.76 15.12 16.93
CA GLY A 315 -12.04 14.44 17.09
C GLY A 315 -12.72 14.61 18.44
N MET A 316 -11.99 15.09 19.45
CA MET A 316 -12.48 15.16 20.83
C MET A 316 -11.86 16.35 21.57
N GLU A 317 -12.71 17.12 22.26
CA GLU A 317 -12.25 18.14 23.20
C GLU A 317 -11.96 17.49 24.57
N LEU A 318 -10.71 17.10 24.78
CA LEU A 318 -10.23 16.50 26.01
C LEU A 318 -9.03 17.28 26.55
N PRO A 319 -8.85 17.35 27.89
CA PRO A 319 -7.60 17.86 28.47
C PRO A 319 -6.39 17.07 27.97
N LEU A 320 -5.32 17.76 27.62
CA LEU A 320 -4.11 17.11 27.07
C LEU A 320 -3.54 16.03 28.00
N GLU A 321 -3.60 16.25 29.30
CA GLU A 321 -3.21 15.27 30.32
C GLU A 321 -4.02 13.96 30.22
N ALA A 322 -5.33 14.06 29.99
CA ALA A 322 -6.18 12.87 29.80
C ALA A 322 -5.82 12.11 28.52
N ILE A 323 -5.49 12.83 27.44
CA ILE A 323 -5.04 12.23 26.18
C ILE A 323 -3.70 11.51 26.40
N ARG A 324 -2.74 12.15 27.07
CA ARG A 324 -1.44 11.57 27.40
C ARG A 324 -1.55 10.31 28.23
N ARG A 325 -2.44 10.30 29.22
CA ARG A 325 -2.74 9.11 30.03
C ARG A 325 -3.28 7.96 29.17
N GLN A 326 -4.19 8.26 28.23
CA GLN A 326 -4.72 7.27 27.31
C GLN A 326 -3.63 6.68 26.40
N ILE A 327 -2.72 7.50 25.89
CA ILE A 327 -1.60 7.06 25.06
C ILE A 327 -0.66 6.20 25.91
N ALA A 328 -0.26 6.69 27.09
CA ALA A 328 0.69 6.00 27.94
C ALA A 328 0.20 4.65 28.48
N SER A 329 -1.12 4.49 28.65
CA SER A 329 -1.71 3.22 29.11
C SER A 329 -2.04 2.26 27.96
N GLY A 330 -2.30 2.76 26.74
CA GLY A 330 -2.73 1.95 25.61
C GLY A 330 -1.59 1.47 24.71
N ILE A 331 -0.56 2.29 24.52
CA ILE A 331 0.57 1.98 23.63
C ILE A 331 1.79 1.68 24.47
N GLU A 332 2.38 0.49 24.26
CA GLU A 332 3.54 0.04 25.01
C GLU A 332 4.84 0.23 24.24
N ILE A 333 4.82 -0.01 22.92
CA ILE A 333 6.03 0.03 22.08
C ILE A 333 5.83 0.97 20.90
N LEU A 334 6.81 1.78 20.65
CA LEU A 334 6.91 2.67 19.50
C LEU A 334 8.08 2.22 18.62
N VAL A 335 7.82 2.02 17.32
CA VAL A 335 8.84 1.66 16.32
C VAL A 335 8.92 2.77 15.31
N HIS A 336 10.06 3.42 15.17
CA HIS A 336 10.28 4.46 14.18
C HIS A 336 11.08 3.92 12.98
N LEU A 337 10.54 4.12 11.79
CA LEU A 337 11.15 3.76 10.50
C LEU A 337 11.63 5.02 9.77
N GLY A 338 12.87 4.99 9.30
CA GLY A 338 13.46 6.03 8.48
C GLY A 338 13.81 5.55 7.08
N ARG A 339 14.19 6.52 6.25
CA ARG A 339 14.76 6.27 4.93
C ARG A 339 16.18 6.82 4.91
N GLY A 340 17.15 5.95 4.62
CA GLY A 340 18.55 6.34 4.46
C GLY A 340 18.79 7.20 3.20
N GLU A 341 19.92 7.89 3.15
CA GLU A 341 20.34 8.66 1.97
C GLU A 341 20.47 7.78 0.71
N ASP A 342 20.78 6.51 0.89
CA ASP A 342 20.85 5.47 -0.16
C ASP A 342 19.46 4.98 -0.59
N GLY A 343 18.37 5.54 -0.03
CA GLY A 343 17.00 5.14 -0.29
C GLY A 343 16.55 3.90 0.48
N SER A 344 17.42 3.24 1.26
CA SER A 344 17.07 2.06 2.05
C SER A 344 16.08 2.42 3.16
N ARG A 345 15.16 1.50 3.46
CA ARG A 345 14.17 1.62 4.53
C ARG A 345 14.69 0.88 5.76
N ARG A 346 14.76 1.57 6.91
CA ARG A 346 15.43 1.03 8.11
C ARG A 346 14.65 1.35 9.37
N VAL A 347 14.77 0.46 10.37
CA VAL A 347 14.37 0.79 11.74
C VAL A 347 15.41 1.75 12.31
N GLU A 348 14.95 2.91 12.76
CA GLU A 348 15.78 3.95 13.36
C GLU A 348 15.76 3.87 14.89
N GLU A 349 14.59 3.59 15.47
CA GLU A 349 14.44 3.49 16.92
C GLU A 349 13.29 2.53 17.28
N ILE A 350 13.49 1.78 18.37
CA ILE A 350 12.45 1.04 19.08
C ILE A 350 12.47 1.55 20.51
N ALA A 351 11.33 2.05 21.00
CA ALA A 351 11.21 2.59 22.34
C ALA A 351 9.99 2.02 23.06
N GLU A 352 10.12 1.90 24.38
CA GLU A 352 9.02 1.57 25.29
C GLU A 352 8.43 2.85 25.88
N ILE A 353 7.11 2.92 25.99
CA ILE A 353 6.44 3.93 26.84
C ILE A 353 6.41 3.36 28.25
N THR A 354 7.05 4.06 29.18
CA THR A 354 7.20 3.60 30.57
C THR A 354 6.25 4.29 31.55
N GLY A 355 5.35 5.14 31.04
CA GLY A 355 4.36 5.85 31.85
C GLY A 355 4.43 7.36 31.70
N MET A 356 4.04 8.08 32.71
CA MET A 356 4.02 9.55 32.75
C MET A 356 4.83 10.09 33.93
N GLU A 357 5.48 11.21 33.69
CA GLU A 357 6.17 11.99 34.73
C GLU A 357 5.92 13.48 34.44
N GLU A 358 5.49 14.26 35.45
CA GLU A 358 5.20 15.68 35.29
C GLU A 358 4.37 16.04 34.05
N ASP A 359 3.28 15.31 33.83
CA ASP A 359 2.37 15.44 32.67
C ASP A 359 3.01 15.11 31.29
N GLU A 360 4.22 14.59 31.23
CA GLU A 360 4.87 14.14 30.00
C GLU A 360 4.93 12.62 29.92
N ILE A 361 4.74 12.07 28.69
CA ILE A 361 4.93 10.65 28.41
C ILE A 361 6.42 10.35 28.41
N LYS A 362 6.84 9.39 29.23
CA LYS A 362 8.22 8.92 29.31
C LYS A 362 8.44 7.72 28.40
N THR A 363 9.58 7.73 27.72
CA THR A 363 10.00 6.63 26.86
C THR A 363 11.43 6.21 27.18
N VAL A 364 11.68 4.91 27.04
CA VAL A 364 13.03 4.32 27.11
C VAL A 364 13.39 3.76 25.74
N SER A 365 14.49 4.23 25.16
CA SER A 365 14.99 3.70 23.89
C SER A 365 15.60 2.33 24.13
N LEU A 366 15.03 1.29 23.51
CA LEU A 366 15.48 -0.10 23.60
C LEU A 366 16.50 -0.43 22.53
N PHE A 367 16.25 0.07 21.30
CA PHE A 367 17.18 -0.02 20.19
C PHE A 367 17.21 1.32 19.48
N ARG A 368 18.40 1.77 19.08
CA ARG A 368 18.59 3.00 18.30
C ARG A 368 19.66 2.80 17.25
N ARG A 369 19.43 3.39 16.07
CA ARG A 369 20.43 3.39 15.01
C ARG A 369 21.48 4.45 15.27
N GLU A 370 22.74 4.02 15.27
CA GLU A 370 23.89 4.91 15.38
C GLU A 370 24.63 5.02 14.05
N TYR A 371 25.11 6.21 13.77
CA TYR A 371 25.89 6.45 12.55
C TYR A 371 27.12 5.53 12.51
N GLY A 372 27.29 4.79 11.39
CA GLY A 372 28.42 3.87 11.20
C GLY A 372 28.32 2.53 11.95
N ARG A 373 27.38 2.36 12.90
CA ARG A 373 27.23 1.12 13.71
C ARG A 373 25.95 0.35 13.45
N GLY A 374 24.99 0.97 12.76
CA GLY A 374 23.68 0.37 12.51
C GLY A 374 22.76 0.41 13.74
N LEU A 375 21.73 -0.46 13.75
CA LEU A 375 20.79 -0.54 14.87
C LEU A 375 21.44 -1.26 16.06
N GLN A 376 21.55 -0.58 17.20
CA GLN A 376 22.19 -1.08 18.41
C GLN A 376 21.17 -1.18 19.55
N LYS A 377 21.32 -2.16 20.42
CA LYS A 377 20.57 -2.23 21.67
C LYS A 377 21.08 -1.15 22.62
N THR A 378 20.16 -0.30 23.12
CA THR A 378 20.50 0.86 23.97
C THR A 378 19.84 0.79 25.35
N GLY A 379 18.86 -0.08 25.54
CA GLY A 379 18.14 -0.20 26.81
C GLY A 379 17.52 -1.57 27.01
N GLU A 380 16.92 -1.75 28.17
CA GLU A 380 16.19 -2.95 28.54
C GLU A 380 14.71 -2.63 28.72
N LEU A 381 13.83 -3.57 28.34
CA LEU A 381 12.40 -3.45 28.55
C LEU A 381 12.10 -3.31 30.06
N VAL A 382 11.37 -2.29 30.44
CA VAL A 382 11.00 -2.00 31.84
C VAL A 382 9.82 -2.88 32.27
N HIS A 383 8.74 -2.89 31.49
CA HIS A 383 7.53 -3.68 31.79
C HIS A 383 7.63 -5.07 31.14
N ARG A 384 8.13 -6.05 31.90
CA ARG A 384 8.43 -7.41 31.41
C ARG A 384 7.34 -8.45 31.73
N GLU A 385 6.29 -8.04 32.43
CA GLU A 385 5.28 -8.95 33.01
C GLU A 385 4.65 -9.86 31.95
N LYS A 386 4.35 -9.30 30.77
CA LYS A 386 3.79 -10.07 29.65
C LYS A 386 4.77 -11.09 29.06
N LEU A 387 6.05 -10.76 28.97
CA LEU A 387 7.09 -11.69 28.50
C LEU A 387 7.34 -12.83 29.50
N GLU A 388 7.24 -12.55 30.80
CA GLU A 388 7.46 -13.51 31.86
C GLU A 388 6.25 -14.38 32.16
N GLY A 389 5.14 -14.18 31.43
CA GLY A 389 3.89 -14.93 31.67
C GLY A 389 3.19 -14.57 32.98
N LYS A 390 3.55 -13.46 33.60
CA LYS A 390 2.96 -12.95 34.85
C LYS A 390 1.82 -11.96 34.59
N THR A 391 0.98 -12.26 33.60
CA THR A 391 -0.25 -11.47 33.39
C THR A 391 -1.26 -11.82 34.46
N GLY A 392 -1.56 -10.84 35.31
CA GLY A 392 -2.61 -10.91 36.32
C GLY A 392 -4.01 -10.88 35.72
#